data_ae1f9b7b05bc87e89cff2e7b04893417
#
_entry.id   ae1f9b7b05bc87e89cff2e7b04893417
#
_cell.length_a   1.000
_cell.length_b   1.000
_cell.length_c   1.000
_cell.angle_alpha   90.00
_cell.angle_beta   90.00
_cell.angle_gamma   90.00
#
_symmetry.space_group_name_H-M   'P 1'
#
loop_
_entity.id
_entity.type
_entity.pdbx_description
1 polymer ?
#
loop_
_entity_poly.entity_id
_entity_poly.type
_entity_poly.pdbx_seq_one_letter_code
_entity_poly.pdbx_strand_id
1 'polypeptide(L)' 'MSKKNTSCSFCGLKREEVQILIAGVTGHICENCASQANQIVSEEFNVS' A
#
# COMPACT_ATOMS: atom_id res chain seq x y z
N MET A 1 -4.18 16.29 14.12
CA MET A 1 -4.11 16.19 13.66
C MET A 1 -4.29 15.59 12.63
N SER A 2 -3.89 15.32 12.09
CA SER A 2 -3.98 14.94 10.99
C SER A 2 -4.36 13.68 10.77
N LYS A 3 -5.08 13.03 11.44
CA LYS A 3 -5.37 11.82 11.18
C LYS A 3 -6.08 11.72 9.94
N LYS A 4 -6.59 12.68 9.34
CA LYS A 4 -7.16 12.54 8.10
C LYS A 4 -6.18 12.59 7.06
N ASN A 5 -4.98 12.90 7.26
CA ASN A 5 -3.99 13.00 6.23
C ASN A 5 -3.27 11.72 6.08
N THR A 6 -3.90 10.67 5.79
CA THR A 6 -3.23 9.41 5.54
C THR A 6 -2.87 9.30 4.08
N SER A 7 -1.80 8.63 3.80
CA SER A 7 -1.35 8.44 2.43
C SER A 7 -0.63 7.12 2.35
N CYS A 8 -0.42 6.64 1.14
CA CYS A 8 0.29 5.39 0.94
C CYS A 8 1.74 5.59 1.33
N SER A 9 2.25 4.71 2.17
CA SER A 9 3.62 4.83 2.62
C SER A 9 4.60 4.33 1.56
N PHE A 10 4.11 3.78 0.48
CA PHE A 10 4.97 3.28 -0.58
C PHE A 10 5.08 4.24 -1.76
N CYS A 11 3.98 4.70 -2.27
CA CYS A 11 4.05 5.60 -3.41
C CYS A 11 3.77 7.05 -3.05
N GLY A 12 3.26 7.31 -1.87
CA GLY A 12 3.04 8.69 -1.44
C GLY A 12 1.73 9.29 -1.87
N LEU A 13 0.87 8.55 -2.56
CA LEU A 13 -0.39 9.12 -2.99
C LEU A 13 -1.30 9.27 -1.79
N LYS A 14 -2.12 10.32 -1.82
CA LYS A 14 -2.99 10.59 -0.71
C LYS A 14 -4.22 9.72 -0.77
N ARG A 15 -4.90 9.64 0.34
CA ARG A 15 -6.06 8.82 0.43
C ARG A 15 -7.08 9.12 -0.63
N GLU A 16 -7.27 10.38 -0.98
CA GLU A 16 -8.26 10.70 -1.98
C GLU A 16 -7.77 10.45 -3.39
N GLU A 17 -6.51 10.10 -3.55
CA GLU A 17 -5.99 9.81 -4.87
C GLU A 17 -5.94 8.32 -5.13
N VAL A 18 -6.30 7.50 -4.17
CA VAL A 18 -6.29 6.05 -4.36
C VAL A 18 -7.70 5.54 -4.10
N GLN A 19 -7.95 4.33 -4.51
CA GLN A 19 -9.27 3.77 -4.30
C GLN A 19 -9.39 3.13 -2.94
N ILE A 20 -8.37 2.52 -2.46
CA ILE A 20 -8.38 1.87 -1.18
C ILE A 20 -7.08 2.15 -0.49
N LEU A 21 -7.12 2.45 0.78
CA LEU A 21 -5.90 2.66 1.55
C LEU A 21 -5.98 1.72 2.73
N ILE A 22 -5.15 0.70 2.73
CA ILE A 22 -5.19 -0.33 3.75
C ILE A 22 -4.29 0.08 4.90
N ALA A 23 -4.80 0.05 6.09
CA ALA A 23 -4.04 0.50 7.25
C ALA A 23 -3.22 -0.63 7.82
N GLY A 24 -1.98 -0.33 8.14
CA GLY A 24 -1.10 -1.27 8.81
C GLY A 24 -0.82 -0.79 10.22
N VAL A 25 0.19 -1.36 10.81
CA VAL A 25 0.52 -0.98 12.18
C VAL A 25 1.07 0.43 12.22
N THR A 26 1.96 0.77 11.35
CA THR A 26 2.53 2.09 11.36
C THR A 26 2.41 2.78 10.01
N GLY A 27 1.68 2.28 9.08
CA GLY A 27 1.60 2.92 7.78
C GLY A 27 0.39 2.45 7.01
N HIS A 28 0.35 2.82 5.74
CA HIS A 28 -0.78 2.47 4.90
C HIS A 28 -0.26 2.07 3.54
N ILE A 29 -1.04 1.34 2.79
CA ILE A 29 -0.65 0.93 1.46
C ILE A 29 -1.88 0.99 0.57
N CYS A 30 -1.74 1.55 -0.62
CA CYS A 30 -2.87 1.68 -1.52
C CYS A 30 -3.04 0.40 -2.32
N GLU A 31 -4.13 0.31 -3.06
CA GLU A 31 -4.42 -0.90 -3.80
C GLU A 31 -3.38 -1.17 -4.86
N ASN A 32 -2.82 -0.13 -5.45
CA ASN A 32 -1.83 -0.31 -6.49
C ASN A 32 -0.55 -0.89 -5.93
N CYS A 33 -0.06 -0.32 -4.84
CA CYS A 33 1.16 -0.82 -4.24
C CYS A 33 0.94 -2.19 -3.61
N ALA A 34 -0.25 -2.43 -3.10
CA ALA A 34 -0.56 -3.74 -2.53
C ALA A 34 -0.53 -4.80 -3.61
N SER A 35 -1.03 -4.47 -4.79
CA SER A 35 -1.01 -5.41 -5.89
C SER A 35 0.42 -5.70 -6.32
N GLN A 36 1.24 -4.68 -6.41
CA GLN A 36 2.62 -4.88 -6.78
C GLN A 36 3.37 -5.67 -5.71
N ALA A 37 3.10 -5.38 -4.46
CA ALA A 37 3.75 -6.10 -3.38
C ALA A 37 3.37 -7.56 -3.43
N ASN A 38 2.12 -7.85 -3.73
CA ASN A 38 1.67 -9.22 -3.82
C ASN A 38 2.36 -9.95 -4.96
N GLN A 39 2.56 -9.26 -6.07
CA GLN A 39 3.24 -9.87 -7.19
C GLN A 39 4.68 -10.20 -6.84
N ILE A 40 5.35 -9.32 -6.13
CA ILE A 40 6.72 -9.55 -5.74
C ILE A 40 6.79 -10.74 -4.76
N VAL A 41 5.89 -10.78 -3.82
CA VAL A 41 5.87 -11.86 -2.85
C VAL A 41 5.62 -13.18 -3.56
N SER A 42 4.71 -13.19 -4.52
CA SER A 42 4.43 -14.38 -5.26
C SER A 42 5.65 -14.87 -6.02
N GLU A 43 6.36 -13.96 -6.64
CA GLU A 43 7.52 -14.35 -7.40
C GLU A 43 8.62 -14.88 -6.49
N GLU A 44 8.77 -14.31 -5.33
CA GLU A 44 9.80 -14.76 -4.43
C GLU A 44 9.49 -16.14 -3.87
N PHE A 45 8.22 -16.37 -3.59
CA PHE A 45 7.86 -17.66 -3.06
C PHE A 45 7.72 -18.72 -4.12
N ASN A 46 7.56 -18.34 -5.34
CA ASN A 46 7.42 -19.32 -6.40
C ASN A 46 8.62 -19.53 -7.15
N VAL A 47 9.75 -19.28 -6.62
CA VAL A 47 10.91 -19.43 -7.40
C VAL A 47 11.28 -20.75 -7.31
N SER A 48 10.96 -21.66 -7.20
CA SER A 48 11.59 -22.94 -7.14
C SER A 48 11.88 -23.56 -8.36
#